data_2065f7f0aa2c4644474eda0abc9abe15
#
_entry.id   2065f7f0aa2c4644474eda0abc9abe15
#
_cell.length_a   1.000
_cell.length_b   1.000
_cell.length_c   1.000
_cell.angle_alpha   90.00
_cell.angle_beta   90.00
_cell.angle_gamma   90.00
#
_symmetry.space_group_name_H-M   'P 1'
#
loop_
_entity.id
_entity.type
_entity.pdbx_description
1 polymer ?
#
loop_
_entity_poly.entity_id
_entity_poly.type
_entity_poly.pdbx_seq_one_letter_code
_entity_poly.pdbx_strand_id
1 'polypeptide(L)'
;MRSKTLTRHLLRRAGGALTIELAACMTIFLVMMFGTMEVARTLFVANTVQEVTRQAARAAAMTDFSVDGNLAALKRRALFRDAGDDGPLVLTPNLGHAQLRIEYLNAGGAAIGAAAMPACPVANLRNCLRDPSGGSCIRFVRASICSTADGACIPLANQALTGLIPGLAGSVPVAATVVKAETLGYRSGVNNCL
;
A
#
# COMPACT_ATOMS: atom_id res chain seq x y z
N MET A 1 -47.46 40.77 -42.82
CA MET A 1 -46.14 40.11 -42.98
C MET A 1 -45.16 40.32 -41.84
N ARG A 2 -45.49 41.02 -40.76
CA ARG A 2 -44.57 41.30 -39.62
C ARG A 2 -44.50 40.22 -38.49
N SER A 3 -45.46 39.31 -38.45
CA SER A 3 -45.57 38.29 -37.34
C SER A 3 -44.55 37.15 -37.45
N LYS A 4 -44.19 36.69 -38.66
CA LYS A 4 -43.32 35.50 -38.85
C LYS A 4 -41.82 35.78 -38.52
N THR A 5 -41.37 37.01 -38.57
CA THR A 5 -39.98 37.40 -38.30
C THR A 5 -39.73 37.47 -36.79
N LEU A 6 -40.69 37.87 -35.96
CA LEU A 6 -40.54 37.96 -34.53
C LEU A 6 -40.45 36.56 -33.86
N THR A 7 -41.24 35.63 -34.37
CA THR A 7 -41.23 34.24 -33.83
C THR A 7 -39.91 33.53 -34.17
N ARG A 8 -39.27 33.77 -35.30
CA ARG A 8 -37.96 33.21 -35.66
C ARG A 8 -36.81 33.78 -34.81
N HIS A 9 -36.90 35.05 -34.39
CA HIS A 9 -35.90 35.65 -33.49
C HIS A 9 -36.00 35.16 -32.06
N LEU A 10 -37.21 34.89 -31.55
CA LEU A 10 -37.43 34.33 -30.22
C LEU A 10 -36.98 32.84 -30.15
N LEU A 11 -37.25 32.07 -31.19
CA LEU A 11 -36.80 30.66 -31.28
C LEU A 11 -35.26 30.54 -31.35
N ARG A 12 -34.56 31.47 -31.98
CA ARG A 12 -33.10 31.51 -32.02
C ARG A 12 -32.46 31.87 -30.66
N ARG A 13 -33.14 32.71 -29.86
CA ARG A 13 -32.67 33.06 -28.50
C ARG A 13 -32.92 31.93 -27.50
N ALA A 14 -34.00 31.19 -27.64
CA ALA A 14 -34.30 30.04 -26.78
C ALA A 14 -33.33 28.86 -26.99
N GLY A 15 -32.83 28.64 -28.22
CA GLY A 15 -31.84 27.59 -28.48
C GLY A 15 -30.48 27.79 -27.78
N GLY A 16 -30.05 29.06 -27.58
CA GLY A 16 -28.82 29.36 -26.85
C GLY A 16 -28.91 29.16 -25.34
N ALA A 17 -30.07 29.40 -24.73
CA ALA A 17 -30.30 29.16 -23.30
C ALA A 17 -30.28 27.66 -22.98
N LEU A 18 -30.87 26.83 -23.82
CA LEU A 18 -30.95 25.38 -23.65
C LEU A 18 -29.58 24.69 -23.74
N THR A 19 -28.71 25.20 -24.61
CA THR A 19 -27.32 24.70 -24.71
C THR A 19 -26.49 25.04 -23.49
N ILE A 20 -26.67 26.21 -22.89
CA ILE A 20 -25.97 26.62 -21.65
C ILE A 20 -26.46 25.78 -20.47
N GLU A 21 -27.79 25.57 -20.35
CA GLU A 21 -28.35 24.68 -19.32
C GLU A 21 -27.82 23.24 -19.44
N LEU A 22 -27.83 22.69 -20.65
CA LEU A 22 -27.28 21.36 -20.90
C LEU A 22 -25.78 21.27 -20.53
N ALA A 23 -25.01 22.28 -20.93
CA ALA A 23 -23.59 22.33 -20.62
C ALA A 23 -23.35 22.39 -19.09
N ALA A 24 -24.14 23.19 -18.36
CA ALA A 24 -24.06 23.26 -16.91
C ALA A 24 -24.40 21.92 -16.23
N CYS A 25 -25.50 21.29 -16.64
CA CYS A 25 -25.91 19.98 -16.13
C CYS A 25 -24.85 18.90 -16.43
N MET A 26 -24.31 18.87 -17.65
CA MET A 26 -23.25 17.94 -18.03
C MET A 26 -21.96 18.17 -17.24
N THR A 27 -21.60 19.40 -16.98
CA THR A 27 -20.42 19.73 -16.16
C THR A 27 -20.59 19.20 -14.74
N ILE A 28 -21.74 19.46 -14.11
CA ILE A 28 -22.02 18.95 -12.76
C ILE A 28 -22.02 17.43 -12.73
N PHE A 29 -22.65 16.79 -13.74
CA PHE A 29 -22.67 15.33 -13.86
C PHE A 29 -21.25 14.75 -13.98
N LEU A 30 -20.40 15.32 -14.85
CA LEU A 30 -19.03 14.87 -15.03
C LEU A 30 -18.18 15.07 -13.77
N VAL A 31 -18.33 16.21 -13.08
CA VAL A 31 -17.63 16.45 -11.82
C VAL A 31 -18.02 15.41 -10.75
N MET A 32 -19.32 15.10 -10.63
CA MET A 32 -19.77 14.04 -9.72
C MET A 32 -19.25 12.66 -10.12
N MET A 33 -19.29 12.32 -11.41
CA MET A 33 -18.82 11.03 -11.92
C MET A 33 -17.30 10.86 -11.65
N PHE A 34 -16.50 11.82 -12.03
CA PHE A 34 -15.05 11.74 -11.79
C PHE A 34 -14.71 11.84 -10.30
N GLY A 35 -15.47 12.61 -9.53
CA GLY A 35 -15.33 12.69 -8.09
C GLY A 35 -15.58 11.35 -7.40
N THR A 36 -16.63 10.63 -7.77
CA THR A 36 -16.89 9.28 -7.22
C THR A 36 -15.82 8.27 -7.62
N MET A 37 -15.30 8.34 -8.85
CA MET A 37 -14.20 7.48 -9.28
C MET A 37 -12.91 7.74 -8.48
N GLU A 38 -12.61 9.00 -8.18
CA GLU A 38 -11.44 9.39 -7.39
C GLU A 38 -11.53 8.87 -5.96
N VAL A 39 -12.72 9.03 -5.33
CA VAL A 39 -12.98 8.50 -3.98
C VAL A 39 -12.87 6.97 -3.97
N ALA A 40 -13.48 6.29 -4.94
CA ALA A 40 -13.43 4.83 -5.04
C ALA A 40 -11.99 4.33 -5.19
N ARG A 41 -11.18 4.99 -6.01
CA ARG A 41 -9.76 4.68 -6.17
C ARG A 41 -8.98 4.87 -4.86
N THR A 42 -9.20 5.97 -4.16
CA THR A 42 -8.52 6.24 -2.88
C THR A 42 -8.85 5.16 -1.83
N LEU A 43 -10.12 4.76 -1.73
CA LEU A 43 -10.54 3.67 -0.85
C LEU A 43 -9.94 2.33 -1.26
N PHE A 44 -9.87 2.05 -2.57
CA PHE A 44 -9.24 0.85 -3.07
C PHE A 44 -7.75 0.79 -2.69
N VAL A 45 -7.03 1.89 -2.89
CA VAL A 45 -5.61 2.00 -2.52
C VAL A 45 -5.42 1.78 -1.02
N ALA A 46 -6.22 2.43 -0.18
CA ALA A 46 -6.15 2.30 1.28
C ALA A 46 -6.37 0.84 1.73
N ASN A 47 -7.38 0.16 1.18
CA ASN A 47 -7.67 -1.24 1.49
C ASN A 47 -6.55 -2.17 0.98
N THR A 48 -6.05 -1.94 -0.22
CA THR A 48 -4.97 -2.74 -0.81
C THR A 48 -3.69 -2.64 0.02
N VAL A 49 -3.33 -1.43 0.46
CA VAL A 49 -2.16 -1.19 1.31
C VAL A 49 -2.26 -1.96 2.63
N GLN A 50 -3.45 -1.98 3.25
CA GLN A 50 -3.69 -2.75 4.47
C GLN A 50 -3.58 -4.26 4.23
N GLU A 51 -4.14 -4.76 3.13
CA GLU A 51 -4.08 -6.19 2.82
C GLU A 51 -2.66 -6.64 2.49
N VAL A 52 -1.91 -5.86 1.72
CA VAL A 52 -0.49 -6.12 1.43
C VAL A 52 0.33 -6.24 2.72
N THR A 53 0.14 -5.31 3.68
CA THR A 53 0.87 -5.37 4.95
C THR A 53 0.49 -6.60 5.79
N ARG A 54 -0.79 -6.99 5.80
CA ARG A 54 -1.25 -8.21 6.49
C ARG A 54 -0.65 -9.47 5.90
N GLN A 55 -0.70 -9.60 4.57
CA GLN A 55 -0.13 -10.75 3.87
C GLN A 55 1.39 -10.82 4.04
N ALA A 56 2.08 -9.67 3.90
CA ALA A 56 3.53 -9.61 4.09
C ALA A 56 3.94 -9.99 5.50
N ALA A 57 3.26 -9.47 6.53
CA ALA A 57 3.58 -9.78 7.92
C ALA A 57 3.38 -11.26 8.24
N ARG A 58 2.24 -11.84 7.82
CA ARG A 58 1.96 -13.28 8.02
C ARG A 58 2.95 -14.17 7.28
N ALA A 59 3.23 -13.85 6.01
CA ALA A 59 4.19 -14.61 5.23
C ALA A 59 5.60 -14.53 5.84
N ALA A 60 6.03 -13.36 6.31
CA ALA A 60 7.33 -13.17 6.94
C ALA A 60 7.45 -13.89 8.30
N ALA A 61 6.35 -14.03 9.05
CA ALA A 61 6.33 -14.81 10.29
C ALA A 61 6.57 -16.30 10.09
N MET A 62 6.38 -16.80 8.85
CA MET A 62 6.55 -18.21 8.49
C MET A 62 7.70 -18.47 7.51
N THR A 63 8.39 -17.43 7.04
CA THR A 63 9.44 -17.55 6.03
C THR A 63 10.83 -17.44 6.68
N ASP A 64 11.76 -18.26 6.21
CA ASP A 64 13.15 -18.20 6.64
C ASP A 64 13.80 -16.88 6.18
N PHE A 65 14.14 -16.06 7.14
CA PHE A 65 14.72 -14.74 6.93
C PHE A 65 16.22 -14.80 6.60
N SER A 66 16.87 -15.93 6.86
CA SER A 66 18.31 -16.12 6.66
C SER A 66 18.69 -16.51 5.23
N VAL A 67 17.69 -16.90 4.43
CA VAL A 67 17.91 -17.30 3.03
C VAL A 67 17.75 -16.11 2.12
N ASP A 68 18.80 -15.76 1.41
CA ASP A 68 18.78 -14.70 0.40
C ASP A 68 17.72 -14.97 -0.66
N GLY A 69 16.97 -13.96 -1.01
CA GLY A 69 15.89 -14.04 -2.00
C GLY A 69 14.51 -14.41 -1.45
N ASN A 70 14.40 -15.08 -0.29
CA ASN A 70 13.12 -15.39 0.31
C ASN A 70 12.30 -14.12 0.61
N LEU A 71 12.97 -13.10 1.15
CA LEU A 71 12.35 -11.83 1.48
C LEU A 71 11.87 -11.09 0.22
N ALA A 72 12.65 -11.13 -0.87
CA ALA A 72 12.27 -10.55 -2.15
C ALA A 72 11.07 -11.28 -2.77
N ALA A 73 11.08 -12.62 -2.77
CA ALA A 73 9.97 -13.44 -3.25
C ALA A 73 8.69 -13.20 -2.44
N LEU A 74 8.83 -13.08 -1.12
CA LEU A 74 7.72 -12.77 -0.22
C LEU A 74 7.12 -11.40 -0.52
N LYS A 75 7.94 -10.37 -0.70
CA LYS A 75 7.50 -9.02 -1.03
C LYS A 75 6.73 -8.99 -2.36
N ARG A 76 7.21 -9.71 -3.39
CA ARG A 76 6.50 -9.85 -4.67
C ARG A 76 5.13 -10.48 -4.48
N ARG A 77 5.05 -11.61 -3.79
CA ARG A 77 3.78 -12.29 -3.51
C ARG A 77 2.80 -11.41 -2.73
N ALA A 78 3.28 -10.68 -1.72
CA ALA A 78 2.46 -9.76 -0.94
C ALA A 78 1.91 -8.60 -1.81
N LEU A 79 2.63 -8.21 -2.85
CA LEU A 79 2.22 -7.21 -3.83
C LEU A 79 1.43 -7.80 -5.00
N PHE A 80 0.97 -9.05 -4.89
CA PHE A 80 0.24 -9.76 -5.96
C PHE A 80 1.00 -9.81 -7.28
N ARG A 81 2.33 -9.98 -7.21
CA ARG A 81 3.22 -10.07 -8.37
C ARG A 81 3.78 -11.48 -8.54
N ASP A 82 3.98 -11.86 -9.80
CA ASP A 82 4.60 -13.12 -10.15
C ASP A 82 6.13 -13.08 -9.94
N ALA A 83 6.74 -14.25 -10.04
CA ALA A 83 8.19 -14.38 -9.93
C ALA A 83 8.87 -13.61 -11.07
N GLY A 84 9.73 -12.64 -10.69
CA GLY A 84 10.48 -11.82 -11.64
C GLY A 84 9.83 -10.49 -12.00
N ASP A 85 8.58 -10.22 -11.55
CA ASP A 85 7.95 -8.92 -11.73
C ASP A 85 8.14 -8.04 -10.49
N ASP A 86 9.00 -7.04 -10.58
CA ASP A 86 9.27 -6.04 -9.54
C ASP A 86 8.54 -4.70 -9.80
N GLY A 87 7.60 -4.69 -10.75
CA GLY A 87 6.83 -3.49 -11.09
C GLY A 87 5.94 -2.99 -9.95
N PRO A 88 5.50 -1.72 -10.02
CA PRO A 88 4.57 -1.17 -9.05
C PRO A 88 3.16 -1.75 -9.25
N LEU A 89 2.30 -1.63 -8.23
CA LEU A 89 0.89 -2.01 -8.34
C LEU A 89 0.17 -1.18 -9.43
N VAL A 90 -0.72 -1.83 -10.18
CA VAL A 90 -1.37 -1.25 -11.38
C VAL A 90 -2.07 0.08 -11.11
N LEU A 91 -2.76 0.22 -9.98
CA LEU A 91 -3.49 1.45 -9.62
C LEU A 91 -2.71 2.36 -8.66
N THR A 92 -1.49 1.98 -8.28
CA THR A 92 -0.69 2.69 -7.30
C THR A 92 0.77 2.69 -7.74
N PRO A 93 1.13 3.53 -8.72
CA PRO A 93 2.48 3.52 -9.32
C PRO A 93 3.60 3.81 -8.30
N ASN A 94 3.26 4.39 -7.16
CA ASN A 94 4.23 4.66 -6.08
C ASN A 94 4.37 3.50 -5.09
N LEU A 95 3.61 2.41 -5.24
CA LEU A 95 3.67 1.24 -4.36
C LEU A 95 4.32 0.07 -5.07
N GLY A 96 5.58 -0.11 -4.83
CA GLY A 96 6.38 -1.23 -5.33
C GLY A 96 7.11 -1.96 -4.21
N HIS A 97 7.99 -2.84 -4.62
CA HIS A 97 8.81 -3.68 -3.75
C HIS A 97 9.66 -2.88 -2.74
N ALA A 98 10.17 -1.71 -3.13
CA ALA A 98 11.02 -0.86 -2.30
C ALA A 98 10.25 -0.22 -1.12
N GLN A 99 8.96 0.04 -1.29
CA GLN A 99 8.11 0.69 -0.28
C GLN A 99 7.61 -0.28 0.78
N LEU A 100 7.64 -1.61 0.52
CA LEU A 100 7.27 -2.62 1.50
C LEU A 100 8.47 -2.95 2.40
N ARG A 101 8.41 -2.47 3.65
CA ARG A 101 9.42 -2.71 4.69
C ARG A 101 8.97 -3.83 5.62
N ILE A 102 9.86 -4.78 5.86
CA ILE A 102 9.67 -5.86 6.83
C ILE A 102 10.72 -5.72 7.92
N GLU A 103 10.29 -5.71 9.17
CA GLU A 103 11.14 -5.56 10.34
C GLU A 103 10.83 -6.67 11.35
N TYR A 104 11.86 -7.19 11.95
CA TYR A 104 11.78 -8.18 13.02
C TYR A 104 11.93 -7.47 14.37
N LEU A 105 11.02 -7.73 15.29
CA LEU A 105 10.92 -7.02 16.55
C LEU A 105 11.15 -7.98 17.73
N ASN A 106 11.76 -7.44 18.79
CA ASN A 106 11.91 -8.14 20.06
C ASN A 106 10.60 -8.11 20.89
N ALA A 107 10.64 -8.66 22.10
CA ALA A 107 9.48 -8.69 23.00
C ALA A 107 8.96 -7.30 23.38
N GLY A 108 9.84 -6.30 23.43
CA GLY A 108 9.49 -4.92 23.72
C GLY A 108 8.95 -4.15 22.50
N GLY A 109 8.86 -4.78 21.31
CA GLY A 109 8.41 -4.12 20.09
C GLY A 109 9.47 -3.27 19.39
N ALA A 110 10.72 -3.28 19.87
CA ALA A 110 11.82 -2.61 19.22
C ALA A 110 12.37 -3.43 18.04
N ALA A 111 12.73 -2.75 16.95
CA ALA A 111 13.32 -3.40 15.78
C ALA A 111 14.72 -3.95 16.12
N ILE A 112 14.96 -5.19 15.73
CA ILE A 112 16.25 -5.85 15.88
C ILE A 112 17.16 -5.38 14.76
N GLY A 113 18.24 -4.69 15.12
CA GLY A 113 19.24 -4.23 14.15
C GLY A 113 20.03 -5.39 13.55
N ALA A 114 20.63 -5.17 12.38
CA ALA A 114 21.38 -6.19 11.64
C ALA A 114 22.46 -6.90 12.49
N ALA A 115 23.13 -6.16 13.36
CA ALA A 115 24.18 -6.71 14.25
C ALA A 115 23.63 -7.65 15.34
N ALA A 116 22.36 -7.50 15.74
CA ALA A 116 21.72 -8.32 16.78
C ALA A 116 20.80 -9.41 16.17
N MET A 117 20.71 -9.46 14.84
CA MET A 117 19.84 -10.41 14.13
C MET A 117 20.37 -11.83 14.32
N PRO A 118 19.50 -12.82 14.67
CA PRO A 118 19.90 -14.22 14.70
C PRO A 118 20.36 -14.69 13.34
N ALA A 119 21.36 -15.58 13.27
CA ALA A 119 21.90 -16.07 12.01
C ALA A 119 20.88 -16.96 11.23
N CYS A 120 19.97 -17.62 11.91
CA CYS A 120 18.94 -18.47 11.30
C CYS A 120 17.77 -18.72 12.28
N PRO A 121 16.67 -19.35 11.83
CA PRO A 121 15.54 -19.68 12.70
C PRO A 121 15.87 -20.49 13.94
N VAL A 122 16.82 -21.45 13.84
CA VAL A 122 17.29 -22.25 14.98
C VAL A 122 18.00 -21.39 16.01
N ALA A 123 18.89 -20.49 15.56
CA ALA A 123 19.57 -19.53 16.44
C ALA A 123 18.56 -18.63 17.14
N ASN A 124 17.51 -18.18 16.44
CA ASN A 124 16.42 -17.44 17.03
C ASN A 124 15.71 -18.22 18.14
N LEU A 125 15.35 -19.47 17.86
CA LEU A 125 14.71 -20.35 18.87
C LEU A 125 15.58 -20.47 20.12
N ARG A 126 16.88 -20.71 19.95
CA ARG A 126 17.85 -20.81 21.05
C ARG A 126 17.98 -19.50 21.84
N ASN A 127 18.06 -18.36 21.15
CA ASN A 127 18.12 -17.07 21.79
C ASN A 127 16.85 -16.80 22.62
N CYS A 128 15.68 -17.10 22.07
CA CYS A 128 14.41 -16.91 22.74
C CYS A 128 14.19 -17.88 23.93
N LEU A 129 14.75 -19.10 23.90
CA LEU A 129 14.74 -20.02 25.02
C LEU A 129 15.67 -19.55 26.15
N ARG A 130 16.81 -18.95 25.81
CA ARG A 130 17.77 -18.44 26.79
C ARG A 130 17.28 -17.15 27.43
N ASP A 131 16.80 -16.21 26.63
CA ASP A 131 16.28 -14.91 27.07
C ASP A 131 15.09 -14.51 26.21
N PRO A 132 13.84 -14.78 26.68
CA PRO A 132 12.62 -14.43 25.94
C PRO A 132 12.41 -12.95 25.71
N SER A 133 13.05 -12.09 26.53
CA SER A 133 12.98 -10.64 26.46
C SER A 133 14.20 -10.01 25.80
N GLY A 134 15.18 -10.82 25.43
CA GLY A 134 16.45 -10.39 24.88
C GLY A 134 16.32 -9.66 23.54
N GLY A 135 17.27 -8.76 23.30
CA GLY A 135 17.31 -7.95 22.07
C GLY A 135 17.55 -8.74 20.77
N SER A 136 17.99 -10.00 20.87
CA SER A 136 18.25 -10.90 19.74
C SER A 136 17.17 -11.99 19.55
N CYS A 137 16.09 -11.95 20.34
CA CYS A 137 14.96 -12.86 20.21
C CYS A 137 13.86 -12.20 19.36
N ILE A 138 13.59 -12.72 18.16
CA ILE A 138 12.50 -12.27 17.31
C ILE A 138 11.19 -12.78 17.87
N ARG A 139 10.30 -11.88 18.29
CA ARG A 139 8.98 -12.19 18.83
C ARG A 139 7.86 -11.73 17.95
N PHE A 140 8.07 -10.66 17.19
CA PHE A 140 7.08 -10.13 16.28
C PHE A 140 7.71 -9.77 14.96
N VAL A 141 6.87 -9.73 13.93
CA VAL A 141 7.22 -9.25 12.60
C VAL A 141 6.31 -8.09 12.26
N ARG A 142 6.88 -6.99 11.84
CA ARG A 142 6.18 -5.81 11.36
C ARG A 142 6.37 -5.66 9.86
N ALA A 143 5.28 -5.59 9.13
CA ALA A 143 5.29 -5.15 7.74
C ALA A 143 4.66 -3.77 7.66
N SER A 144 5.30 -2.85 6.97
CA SER A 144 4.83 -1.47 6.79
C SER A 144 5.06 -1.01 5.36
N ILE A 145 4.15 -0.17 4.88
CA ILE A 145 4.27 0.47 3.57
C ILE A 145 4.55 1.94 3.80
N CYS A 146 5.69 2.39 3.32
CA CYS A 146 6.12 3.77 3.44
C CYS A 146 7.21 4.11 2.40
N SER A 147 7.33 5.37 2.07
CA SER A 147 8.53 5.87 1.42
C SER A 147 9.64 5.97 2.46
N THR A 148 10.85 5.57 2.08
CA THR A 148 12.03 5.70 2.93
C THR A 148 12.80 6.94 2.50
N ALA A 149 12.68 8.02 3.25
CA ALA A 149 13.65 9.10 3.19
C ALA A 149 14.44 9.08 4.51
N ASP A 150 15.74 9.06 4.44
CA ASP A 150 16.66 9.11 5.59
C ASP A 150 16.39 8.04 6.68
N GLY A 151 15.89 6.86 6.28
CA GLY A 151 15.57 5.77 7.20
C GLY A 151 14.23 5.90 7.93
N ALA A 152 13.58 7.04 7.86
CA ALA A 152 12.24 7.25 8.42
C ALA A 152 11.16 6.70 7.49
N CYS A 153 10.10 6.16 8.09
CA CYS A 153 8.92 5.70 7.36
C CYS A 153 7.95 6.87 7.17
N ILE A 154 7.90 7.45 5.99
CA ILE A 154 7.00 8.55 5.67
C ILE A 154 5.82 8.06 4.82
N PRO A 155 4.63 8.70 4.94
CA PRO A 155 3.48 8.35 4.12
C PRO A 155 3.78 8.45 2.63
N LEU A 156 3.25 7.50 1.85
CA LEU A 156 3.33 7.55 0.39
C LEU A 156 2.44 8.67 -0.15
N ALA A 157 2.98 9.43 -1.10
CA ALA A 157 2.17 10.42 -1.82
C ALA A 157 1.09 9.70 -2.65
N ASN A 158 -0.16 10.07 -2.45
CA ASN A 158 -1.28 9.66 -3.29
C ASN A 158 -1.40 10.63 -4.46
N GLN A 159 -1.24 10.12 -5.67
CA GLN A 159 -1.47 10.91 -6.88
C GLN A 159 -2.96 10.84 -7.23
N ALA A 160 -3.62 12.01 -7.25
CA ALA A 160 -4.97 12.12 -7.77
C ALA A 160 -4.99 11.77 -9.26
N LEU A 161 -6.01 11.05 -9.71
CA LEU A 161 -6.17 10.66 -11.11
C LEU A 161 -6.52 11.88 -11.98
N THR A 162 -7.40 12.72 -11.49
CA THR A 162 -7.94 13.86 -12.22
C THR A 162 -7.51 15.20 -11.65
N GLY A 163 -7.11 15.27 -10.39
CA GLY A 163 -6.79 16.50 -9.70
C GLY A 163 -7.98 17.48 -9.51
N LEU A 164 -9.20 17.04 -9.87
CA LEU A 164 -10.42 17.84 -9.81
C LEU A 164 -10.86 18.20 -8.39
N ILE A 165 -10.51 17.36 -7.42
CA ILE A 165 -10.90 17.56 -6.02
C ILE A 165 -9.65 17.93 -5.22
N PRO A 166 -9.48 19.23 -4.85
CA PRO A 166 -8.41 19.64 -3.95
C PRO A 166 -8.58 18.94 -2.60
N GLY A 167 -7.52 18.27 -2.13
CA GLY A 167 -7.54 17.55 -0.85
C GLY A 167 -7.64 16.03 -0.96
N LEU A 168 -8.05 15.44 -2.10
CA LEU A 168 -7.88 14.00 -2.35
C LEU A 168 -6.45 13.67 -2.84
N ALA A 169 -5.72 14.63 -3.36
CA ALA A 169 -4.28 14.55 -3.53
C ALA A 169 -3.62 14.69 -2.16
N GLY A 170 -3.58 13.63 -1.41
CA GLY A 170 -2.99 13.57 -0.06
C GLY A 170 -1.91 12.53 0.04
N SER A 171 -1.65 12.07 1.23
CA SER A 171 -0.81 10.92 1.50
C SER A 171 -1.68 9.70 1.80
N VAL A 172 -1.28 8.53 1.29
CA VAL A 172 -1.80 7.26 1.78
C VAL A 172 -1.33 7.09 3.22
N PRO A 173 -2.23 6.85 4.18
CA PRO A 173 -1.80 6.66 5.56
C PRO A 173 -0.80 5.51 5.64
N VAL A 174 0.20 5.64 6.51
CA VAL A 174 1.17 4.57 6.76
C VAL A 174 0.40 3.37 7.31
N ALA A 175 0.31 2.32 6.51
CA ALA A 175 -0.23 1.06 6.98
C ALA A 175 0.91 0.22 7.56
N ALA A 176 0.71 -0.27 8.77
CA ALA A 176 1.62 -1.19 9.42
C ALA A 176 0.83 -2.32 10.07
N THR A 177 1.27 -3.54 9.89
CA THR A 177 0.71 -4.72 10.54
C THR A 177 1.80 -5.41 11.33
N VAL A 178 1.52 -5.71 12.59
CA VAL A 178 2.41 -6.48 13.48
C VAL A 178 1.75 -7.83 13.75
N VAL A 179 2.50 -8.90 13.56
CA VAL A 179 2.06 -10.26 13.89
C VAL A 179 3.11 -10.93 14.77
N LYS A 180 2.70 -11.91 15.57
CA LYS A 180 3.62 -12.75 16.33
C LYS A 180 4.48 -13.56 15.35
N ALA A 181 5.79 -13.61 15.61
CA ALA A 181 6.66 -14.52 14.90
C ALA A 181 6.26 -15.97 15.21
N GLU A 182 6.03 -16.76 14.17
CA GLU A 182 5.67 -18.17 14.30
C GLU A 182 6.92 -19.03 14.17
N THR A 183 7.02 -19.78 13.08
CA THR A 183 8.15 -20.69 12.83
C THR A 183 9.37 -19.96 12.25
N LEU A 184 9.19 -18.79 11.67
CA LEU A 184 10.21 -18.09 10.88
C LEU A 184 10.87 -19.01 9.85
N GLY A 185 10.10 -19.96 9.30
CA GLY A 185 10.59 -20.94 8.34
C GLY A 185 11.38 -22.08 8.96
N TYR A 186 11.38 -22.25 10.29
CA TYR A 186 12.03 -23.37 10.93
C TYR A 186 11.51 -24.71 10.41
N ARG A 187 12.44 -25.55 9.96
CA ARG A 187 12.20 -26.94 9.59
C ARG A 187 13.23 -27.81 10.27
N SER A 188 12.78 -28.84 11.00
CA SER A 188 13.67 -29.80 11.64
C SER A 188 14.61 -30.44 10.61
N GLY A 189 15.90 -30.40 10.88
CA GLY A 189 16.93 -30.99 10.02
C GLY A 189 17.36 -30.20 8.80
N VAL A 190 16.74 -29.03 8.51
CA VAL A 190 17.03 -28.28 7.26
C VAL A 190 17.74 -26.95 7.50
N ASN A 191 17.44 -26.24 8.58
CA ASN A 191 17.92 -24.85 8.79
C ASN A 191 18.88 -24.78 9.98
N ASN A 192 19.87 -25.67 10.04
CA ASN A 192 20.86 -25.71 11.10
C ASN A 192 22.06 -24.83 10.74
N CYS A 193 22.12 -23.64 11.31
CA CYS A 193 23.28 -22.75 11.28
C CYS A 193 24.17 -22.84 12.53
N LEU A 194 24.09 -23.97 13.25
CA LEU A 194 24.83 -24.24 14.49
C LEU A 194 26.10 -25.03 14.20
#